data_344c5c8bd7edcb8347569b7aedb8926b
#
_entry.id   344c5c8bd7edcb8347569b7aedb8926b
#
_cell.length_a   1.000
_cell.length_b   1.000
_cell.length_c   1.000
_cell.angle_alpha   90.00
_cell.angle_beta   90.00
_cell.angle_gamma   90.00
#
_symmetry.space_group_name_H-M   'P 1'
#
loop_
_entity.id
_entity.type
_entity.pdbx_description
1 polymer ?
#
loop_
_entity_poly.entity_id
_entity_poly.type
_entity_poly.pdbx_seq_one_letter_code
_entity_poly.pdbx_strand_id
1 'polypeptide(L)'
;MIVHRGCAIPSGYSYDVPGDLWVRFEGDVARLGITDVAQTRMGKMVSIRFKRVGKHVAAGKSVATVESAKWVGPIHSPFDGEVLEINEEGFAEDMLIANKDPYEAGWISVVRPDDPSNAEAGLLTDDAAVEAYRTRIDELEISCIRCAD
;
A
#
# COMPACT_ATOMS: atom_id res chain seq x y z
N MET A 1 -4.81 -7.91 15.30
CA MET A 1 -5.35 -7.26 14.08
C MET A 1 -6.73 -6.72 14.36
N ILE A 2 -6.97 -5.48 13.98
CA ILE A 2 -8.28 -4.84 14.10
C ILE A 2 -9.01 -4.94 12.76
N VAL A 3 -10.32 -5.17 12.81
CA VAL A 3 -11.19 -5.12 11.63
C VAL A 3 -12.31 -4.14 11.93
N HIS A 4 -12.47 -3.15 11.05
CA HIS A 4 -13.51 -2.13 11.18
C HIS A 4 -14.30 -2.04 9.88
N ARG A 5 -15.60 -2.29 9.94
CA ARG A 5 -16.48 -2.35 8.77
C ARG A 5 -15.90 -3.23 7.64
N GLY A 6 -15.35 -4.38 8.02
CA GLY A 6 -14.72 -5.32 7.10
C GLY A 6 -13.31 -4.96 6.68
N CYS A 7 -12.82 -3.76 7.00
CA CYS A 7 -11.47 -3.33 6.65
C CYS A 7 -10.47 -3.80 7.68
N ALA A 8 -9.48 -4.58 7.27
CA ALA A 8 -8.42 -5.04 8.15
C ALA A 8 -7.36 -3.96 8.31
N ILE A 9 -6.92 -3.75 9.55
CA ILE A 9 -5.85 -2.83 9.90
C ILE A 9 -4.83 -3.65 10.72
N PRO A 10 -3.93 -4.40 10.04
CA PRO A 10 -2.97 -5.26 10.73
C PRO A 10 -1.99 -4.46 11.59
N SER A 11 -1.64 -5.02 12.74
CA SER A 11 -0.54 -4.53 13.56
C SER A 11 0.80 -4.91 12.92
N GLY A 12 1.87 -4.22 13.29
CA GLY A 12 3.21 -4.48 12.76
C GLY A 12 3.52 -3.78 11.45
N TYR A 13 2.57 -3.00 10.92
CA TYR A 13 2.77 -2.15 9.76
C TYR A 13 2.77 -0.69 10.15
N SER A 14 3.42 0.14 9.34
CA SER A 14 3.27 1.60 9.38
C SER A 14 2.35 2.02 8.25
N TYR A 15 1.65 3.14 8.40
CA TYR A 15 0.64 3.56 7.43
C TYR A 15 0.80 5.00 7.02
N ASP A 16 0.73 5.24 5.70
CA ASP A 16 0.47 6.54 5.13
C ASP A 16 -1.04 6.58 4.89
N VAL A 17 -1.78 7.10 5.86
CA VAL A 17 -3.24 7.06 5.84
C VAL A 17 -3.84 7.86 4.69
N PRO A 18 -3.40 9.09 4.39
CA PRO A 18 -3.94 9.82 3.24
C PRO A 18 -3.76 9.11 1.91
N GLY A 19 -2.66 8.34 1.76
CA GLY A 19 -2.37 7.60 0.54
C GLY A 19 -2.94 6.18 0.53
N ASP A 20 -3.52 5.73 1.64
CA ASP A 20 -3.99 4.35 1.83
C ASP A 20 -2.91 3.32 1.51
N LEU A 21 -1.71 3.59 2.01
CA LEU A 21 -0.51 2.78 1.78
C LEU A 21 -0.04 2.19 3.10
N TRP A 22 0.31 0.90 3.09
CA TRP A 22 1.02 0.32 4.21
C TRP A 22 2.51 0.22 3.90
N VAL A 23 3.33 0.27 4.94
CA VAL A 23 4.78 0.14 4.87
C VAL A 23 5.21 -0.87 5.92
N ARG A 24 6.00 -1.86 5.51
CA ARG A 24 6.60 -2.81 6.44
C ARG A 24 8.12 -2.67 6.34
N PHE A 25 8.74 -2.23 7.42
CA PHE A 25 10.18 -2.07 7.46
C PHE A 25 10.85 -3.41 7.71
N GLU A 26 11.84 -3.74 6.89
CA GLU A 26 12.63 -4.97 6.93
C GLU A 26 14.11 -4.55 6.97
N GLY A 27 14.61 -4.21 8.18
CA GLY A 27 15.93 -3.61 8.31
C GLY A 27 15.95 -2.21 7.69
N ASP A 28 16.88 -1.99 6.77
CA ASP A 28 17.06 -0.68 6.11
C ASP A 28 16.16 -0.49 4.89
N VAL A 29 15.32 -1.47 4.58
CA VAL A 29 14.44 -1.40 3.43
C VAL A 29 12.98 -1.42 3.87
N ALA A 30 12.11 -0.97 2.98
CA ALA A 30 10.68 -0.88 3.24
C ALA A 30 9.90 -1.57 2.12
N ARG A 31 9.03 -2.50 2.49
CA ARG A 31 8.07 -3.10 1.57
C ARG A 31 6.80 -2.27 1.61
N LEU A 32 6.28 -1.93 0.44
CA LEU A 32 5.11 -1.06 0.28
C LEU A 32 3.96 -1.84 -0.33
N GLY A 33 2.76 -1.50 0.08
CA GLY A 33 1.55 -2.05 -0.53
C GLY A 33 0.33 -1.18 -0.24
N ILE A 34 -0.80 -1.56 -0.82
CA ILE A 34 -2.07 -0.86 -0.63
C ILE A 34 -2.88 -1.52 0.48
N THR A 35 -3.64 -0.71 1.21
CA THR A 35 -4.47 -1.20 2.31
C THR A 35 -5.77 -1.81 1.80
N ASP A 36 -6.52 -2.45 2.70
CA ASP A 36 -7.87 -2.93 2.41
C ASP A 36 -8.77 -1.79 1.92
N VAL A 37 -8.65 -0.62 2.52
CA VAL A 37 -9.41 0.57 2.12
C VAL A 37 -9.09 0.91 0.67
N ALA A 38 -7.81 0.95 0.31
CA ALA A 38 -7.39 1.27 -1.06
C ALA A 38 -7.94 0.25 -2.07
N GLN A 39 -7.75 -1.04 -1.82
CA GLN A 39 -8.18 -2.06 -2.77
C GLN A 39 -9.72 -2.08 -2.92
N THR A 40 -10.45 -1.79 -1.84
CA THR A 40 -11.91 -1.71 -1.91
C THR A 40 -12.37 -0.51 -2.73
N ARG A 41 -11.73 0.65 -2.51
CA ARG A 41 -12.10 1.89 -3.22
C ARG A 41 -11.78 1.82 -4.70
N MET A 42 -10.64 1.24 -5.08
CA MET A 42 -10.28 1.14 -6.49
C MET A 42 -11.01 0.02 -7.24
N GLY A 43 -11.46 -1.00 -6.53
CA GLY A 43 -12.08 -2.17 -7.15
C GLY A 43 -11.06 -3.09 -7.81
N LYS A 44 -11.54 -3.97 -8.69
CA LYS A 44 -10.69 -4.98 -9.33
C LYS A 44 -9.60 -4.33 -10.18
N MET A 45 -8.35 -4.71 -9.94
CA MET A 45 -7.22 -4.21 -10.71
C MET A 45 -7.23 -4.79 -12.12
N VAL A 46 -6.96 -3.92 -13.09
CA VAL A 46 -6.90 -4.26 -14.52
C VAL A 46 -5.45 -4.31 -14.99
N SER A 47 -4.65 -3.34 -14.58
CA SER A 47 -3.23 -3.30 -14.94
C SER A 47 -2.42 -2.54 -13.91
N ILE A 48 -1.13 -2.84 -13.85
CA ILE A 48 -0.19 -2.12 -12.99
C ILE A 48 1.13 -1.93 -13.74
N ARG A 49 1.68 -0.73 -13.63
CA ARG A 49 2.99 -0.41 -14.19
C ARG A 49 3.89 0.07 -13.06
N PHE A 50 4.98 -0.64 -12.83
CA PHE A 50 5.92 -0.37 -11.75
C PHE A 50 7.01 0.63 -12.17
N LYS A 51 7.45 1.47 -11.22
CA LYS A 51 8.74 2.12 -11.32
C LYS A 51 9.81 1.02 -11.26
N ARG A 52 10.73 1.04 -12.22
CA ARG A 52 11.66 -0.08 -12.41
C ARG A 52 12.72 -0.14 -11.31
N VAL A 53 13.21 -1.35 -11.08
CA VAL A 53 14.31 -1.62 -10.15
C VAL A 53 15.53 -0.77 -10.54
N GLY A 54 16.18 -0.19 -9.54
CA GLY A 54 17.33 0.68 -9.70
C GLY A 54 17.01 2.16 -9.88
N LYS A 55 15.73 2.50 -10.04
CA LYS A 55 15.31 3.89 -10.17
C LYS A 55 15.11 4.54 -8.81
N HIS A 56 15.46 5.81 -8.71
CA HIS A 56 15.19 6.63 -7.53
C HIS A 56 13.78 7.19 -7.63
N VAL A 57 13.08 7.23 -6.50
CA VAL A 57 11.75 7.84 -6.37
C VAL A 57 11.79 8.87 -5.25
N ALA A 58 11.28 10.07 -5.51
CA ALA A 58 11.15 11.10 -4.47
C ALA A 58 9.84 10.90 -3.69
N ALA A 59 9.83 11.35 -2.45
CA ALA A 59 8.62 11.34 -1.63
C ALA A 59 7.46 12.02 -2.37
N GLY A 60 6.28 11.39 -2.34
CA GLY A 60 5.10 11.89 -3.04
C GLY A 60 5.05 11.56 -4.53
N LYS A 61 6.07 10.90 -5.06
CA LYS A 61 6.10 10.47 -6.47
C LYS A 61 5.74 8.99 -6.58
N SER A 62 5.39 8.59 -7.80
CA SER A 62 4.82 7.28 -8.07
C SER A 62 5.86 6.15 -7.99
N VAL A 63 5.55 5.09 -7.25
CA VAL A 63 6.26 3.80 -7.33
C VAL A 63 5.54 2.85 -8.29
N ALA A 64 4.27 3.12 -8.59
CA ALA A 64 3.49 2.34 -9.55
C ALA A 64 2.30 3.17 -10.02
N THR A 65 1.80 2.86 -11.22
CA THR A 65 0.56 3.41 -11.74
C THR A 65 -0.41 2.25 -11.94
N VAL A 66 -1.63 2.41 -11.45
CA VAL A 66 -2.65 1.37 -11.47
C VAL A 66 -3.83 1.82 -12.30
N GLU A 67 -4.35 0.91 -13.10
CA GLU A 67 -5.68 1.01 -13.69
C GLU A 67 -6.57 -0.06 -13.07
N SER A 68 -7.74 0.35 -12.59
CA SER A 68 -8.69 -0.56 -11.98
C SER A 68 -10.11 -0.27 -12.49
N ALA A 69 -11.09 -1.03 -12.02
CA ALA A 69 -12.48 -0.87 -12.44
C ALA A 69 -13.05 0.52 -12.14
N LYS A 70 -12.57 1.19 -11.10
CA LYS A 70 -13.14 2.45 -10.61
C LYS A 70 -12.15 3.60 -10.60
N TRP A 71 -10.87 3.37 -10.91
CA TRP A 71 -9.83 4.37 -10.67
C TRP A 71 -8.63 4.15 -11.58
N VAL A 72 -7.99 5.25 -11.96
CA VAL A 72 -6.69 5.25 -12.64
C VAL A 72 -5.82 6.27 -11.93
N GLY A 73 -4.64 5.87 -11.48
CA GLY A 73 -3.74 6.80 -10.83
C GLY A 73 -2.51 6.17 -10.22
N PRO A 74 -1.70 6.98 -9.56
CA PRO A 74 -0.43 6.55 -8.98
C PRO A 74 -0.58 5.99 -7.58
N ILE A 75 0.37 5.12 -7.22
CA ILE A 75 0.66 4.74 -5.84
C ILE A 75 1.96 5.47 -5.49
N HIS A 76 1.94 6.34 -4.48
CA HIS A 76 3.05 7.22 -4.16
C HIS A 76 3.96 6.61 -3.10
N SER A 77 5.27 6.85 -3.22
CA SER A 77 6.20 6.55 -2.14
C SER A 77 6.05 7.60 -1.03
N PRO A 78 6.05 7.19 0.24
CA PRO A 78 6.01 8.15 1.34
C PRO A 78 7.36 8.80 1.67
N PHE A 79 8.45 8.34 1.02
CA PHE A 79 9.80 8.84 1.27
C PHE A 79 10.67 8.73 0.01
N ASP A 80 11.78 9.49 0.02
CA ASP A 80 12.80 9.37 -1.03
C ASP A 80 13.51 8.03 -0.91
N GLY A 81 13.76 7.36 -2.02
CA GLY A 81 14.48 6.10 -1.99
C GLY A 81 14.71 5.47 -3.35
N GLU A 82 15.39 4.35 -3.32
CA GLU A 82 15.68 3.56 -4.51
C GLU A 82 14.80 2.31 -4.55
N VAL A 83 14.20 2.04 -5.70
CA VAL A 83 13.41 0.82 -5.90
C VAL A 83 14.34 -0.39 -6.01
N LEU A 84 14.19 -1.36 -5.12
CA LEU A 84 15.01 -2.57 -5.08
C LEU A 84 14.31 -3.79 -5.66
N GLU A 85 13.00 -3.91 -5.44
CA GLU A 85 12.20 -5.03 -5.91
C GLU A 85 10.82 -4.56 -6.32
N ILE A 86 10.22 -5.27 -7.26
CA ILE A 86 8.85 -5.03 -7.70
C ILE A 86 8.13 -6.37 -7.77
N ASN A 87 6.83 -6.39 -7.48
CA ASN A 87 6.03 -7.61 -7.48
C ASN A 87 5.43 -7.90 -8.86
N GLU A 88 6.25 -7.79 -9.89
CA GLU A 88 5.82 -8.00 -11.26
C GLU A 88 5.32 -9.42 -11.48
N GLU A 89 6.01 -10.38 -10.91
CA GLU A 89 5.69 -11.80 -11.04
C GLU A 89 4.35 -12.15 -10.39
N GLY A 90 4.10 -11.66 -9.17
CA GLY A 90 2.84 -11.91 -8.48
C GLY A 90 1.63 -11.38 -9.24
N PHE A 91 1.74 -10.16 -9.77
CA PHE A 91 0.66 -9.57 -10.57
C PHE A 91 0.53 -10.21 -11.95
N ALA A 92 1.62 -10.73 -12.52
CA ALA A 92 1.55 -11.47 -13.78
C ALA A 92 0.79 -12.79 -13.62
N GLU A 93 0.94 -13.45 -12.48
CA GLU A 93 0.21 -14.68 -12.18
C GLU A 93 -1.26 -14.42 -11.86
N ASP A 94 -1.53 -13.32 -11.14
CA ASP A 94 -2.89 -12.98 -10.71
C ASP A 94 -3.01 -11.46 -10.56
N MET A 95 -3.63 -10.80 -11.52
CA MET A 95 -3.81 -9.35 -11.48
C MET A 95 -4.66 -8.90 -10.28
N LEU A 96 -5.46 -9.78 -9.70
CA LEU A 96 -6.29 -9.49 -8.53
C LEU A 96 -5.59 -9.77 -7.20
N ILE A 97 -4.29 -10.06 -7.21
CA ILE A 97 -3.60 -10.49 -5.99
C ILE A 97 -3.70 -9.47 -4.86
N ALA A 98 -3.65 -8.17 -5.16
CA ALA A 98 -3.82 -7.13 -4.15
C ALA A 98 -5.29 -6.95 -3.72
N ASN A 99 -6.23 -7.33 -4.56
CA ASN A 99 -7.65 -7.35 -4.19
C ASN A 99 -8.00 -8.55 -3.30
N LYS A 100 -7.21 -9.61 -3.36
CA LYS A 100 -7.40 -10.82 -2.56
C LYS A 100 -6.60 -10.77 -1.26
N ASP A 101 -5.38 -10.29 -1.33
CA ASP A 101 -4.42 -10.36 -0.22
C ASP A 101 -3.52 -9.12 -0.21
N PRO A 102 -4.07 -7.95 0.13
CA PRO A 102 -3.34 -6.69 0.00
C PRO A 102 -2.12 -6.56 0.91
N TYR A 103 -2.12 -7.21 2.08
CA TYR A 103 -1.07 -7.02 3.08
C TYR A 103 0.08 -8.00 2.98
N GLU A 104 -0.05 -9.07 2.22
CA GLU A 104 1.00 -10.09 2.08
C GLU A 104 1.37 -10.28 0.61
N ALA A 105 0.72 -11.21 -0.07
CA ALA A 105 1.08 -11.56 -1.45
C ALA A 105 0.91 -10.41 -2.43
N GLY A 106 0.03 -9.44 -2.13
CA GLY A 106 -0.26 -8.30 -2.99
C GLY A 106 0.63 -7.08 -2.79
N TRP A 107 1.82 -7.23 -2.21
CA TRP A 107 2.77 -6.13 -2.06
C TRP A 107 3.14 -5.54 -3.43
N ILE A 108 3.56 -4.28 -3.44
CA ILE A 108 3.83 -3.53 -4.68
C ILE A 108 5.33 -3.44 -4.97
N SER A 109 6.09 -2.86 -4.06
CA SER A 109 7.52 -2.58 -4.28
C SER A 109 8.28 -2.67 -2.96
N VAL A 110 9.58 -2.91 -3.06
CA VAL A 110 10.51 -2.73 -1.94
C VAL A 110 11.40 -1.55 -2.30
N VAL A 111 11.49 -0.59 -1.38
CA VAL A 111 12.26 0.65 -1.56
C VAL A 111 13.26 0.76 -0.42
N ARG A 112 14.50 1.14 -0.76
CA ARG A 112 15.49 1.50 0.26
C ARG A 112 15.41 3.00 0.47
N PRO A 113 14.89 3.48 1.63
CA PRO A 113 14.83 4.91 1.90
C PRO A 113 16.23 5.54 1.88
N ASP A 114 16.33 6.77 1.35
CA ASP A 114 17.59 7.52 1.36
C ASP A 114 18.05 7.79 2.79
N ASP A 115 17.09 8.01 3.69
CA ASP A 115 17.34 8.21 5.12
C ASP A 115 16.51 7.21 5.94
N PRO A 116 17.01 5.98 6.14
CA PRO A 116 16.26 4.95 6.87
C PRO A 116 15.91 5.36 8.30
N SER A 117 16.74 6.19 8.94
CA SER A 117 16.50 6.61 10.32
C SER A 117 15.30 7.56 10.44
N ASN A 118 14.87 8.19 9.36
CA ASN A 118 13.77 9.14 9.34
C ASN A 118 12.59 8.68 8.47
N ALA A 119 12.65 7.48 7.93
CA ALA A 119 11.63 6.99 6.98
C ALA A 119 10.25 6.81 7.63
N GLU A 120 10.20 6.53 8.93
CA GLU A 120 8.94 6.36 9.65
C GLU A 120 8.27 7.70 10.02
N ALA A 121 8.99 8.81 9.92
CA ALA A 121 8.43 10.12 10.27
C ALA A 121 7.24 10.42 9.36
N GLY A 122 6.12 10.81 9.96
CA GLY A 122 4.89 11.09 9.24
C GLY A 122 4.00 9.88 8.95
N LEU A 123 4.48 8.67 9.25
CA LEU A 123 3.66 7.46 9.18
C LEU A 123 3.03 7.19 10.54
N LEU A 124 1.87 6.55 10.54
CA LEU A 124 1.17 6.16 11.77
C LEU A 124 1.32 4.66 12.00
N THR A 125 1.41 4.28 13.28
CA THR A 125 1.50 2.87 13.69
C THR A 125 0.53 2.60 14.82
N ASP A 126 0.24 1.33 15.06
CA ASP A 126 -0.48 0.84 16.23
C ASP A 126 -1.80 1.59 16.49
N ASP A 127 -2.04 2.04 17.71
CA ASP A 127 -3.31 2.68 18.10
C ASP A 127 -3.60 3.95 17.30
N ALA A 128 -2.58 4.75 17.00
CA ALA A 128 -2.76 5.97 16.21
C ALA A 128 -3.24 5.65 14.80
N ALA A 129 -2.68 4.61 14.18
CA ALA A 129 -3.10 4.16 12.85
C ALA A 129 -4.53 3.61 12.88
N VAL A 130 -4.85 2.80 13.87
CA VAL A 130 -6.20 2.22 14.03
C VAL A 130 -7.24 3.34 14.17
N GLU A 131 -6.97 4.32 15.03
CA GLU A 131 -7.91 5.42 15.27
C GLU A 131 -8.09 6.26 13.99
N ALA A 132 -7.01 6.56 13.30
CA ALA A 132 -7.07 7.32 12.05
C ALA A 132 -7.88 6.57 10.99
N TYR A 133 -7.71 5.24 10.88
CA TYR A 133 -8.46 4.45 9.92
C TYR A 133 -9.92 4.28 10.30
N ARG A 134 -10.24 4.14 11.58
CA ARG A 134 -11.65 4.12 12.00
C ARG A 134 -12.37 5.40 11.56
N THR A 135 -11.75 6.54 11.82
CA THR A 135 -12.31 7.83 11.42
C THR A 135 -12.46 7.92 9.91
N ARG A 136 -11.42 7.56 9.16
CA ARG A 136 -11.42 7.62 7.70
C ARG A 136 -12.48 6.70 7.10
N ILE A 137 -12.56 5.47 7.56
CA ILE A 137 -13.53 4.48 7.08
C ILE A 137 -14.94 4.96 7.33
N ASP A 138 -15.23 5.49 8.53
CA ASP A 138 -16.54 6.00 8.87
C ASP A 138 -16.91 7.23 8.05
N GLU A 139 -15.99 8.19 7.90
CA GLU A 139 -16.23 9.40 7.11
C GLU A 139 -16.47 9.10 5.64
N LEU A 140 -15.75 8.12 5.08
CA LEU A 140 -15.92 7.72 3.68
C LEU A 140 -17.05 6.73 3.48
N GLU A 141 -17.69 6.27 4.57
CA GLU A 141 -18.78 5.29 4.55
C GLU A 141 -18.39 4.02 3.79
N ILE A 142 -17.16 3.54 4.02
CA ILE A 142 -16.62 2.36 3.35
C ILE A 142 -16.96 1.09 4.14
N SER A 143 -17.31 0.03 3.40
CA SER A 143 -17.32 -1.33 3.91
C SER A 143 -16.40 -2.13 3.00
N CYS A 144 -15.33 -2.69 3.57
CA CYS A 144 -14.33 -3.37 2.76
C CYS A 144 -14.78 -4.74 2.30
N ILE A 145 -14.46 -5.04 1.06
CA ILE A 145 -14.73 -6.32 0.42
C ILE A 145 -13.46 -6.75 -0.31
N ARG A 146 -13.06 -8.00 -0.14
CA ARG A 146 -11.94 -8.59 -0.89
C ARG A 146 -12.46 -9.53 -1.95
N CYS A 147 -11.71 -9.66 -3.05
CA CYS A 147 -12.00 -10.69 -4.03
C CYS A 147 -11.71 -12.06 -3.43
N ALA A 148 -12.53 -13.04 -3.76
CA ALA A 148 -12.30 -14.42 -3.38
C ALA A 148 -11.41 -15.11 -4.41
N ASP A 149 -10.77 -16.20 -3.96
CA ASP A 149 -9.95 -17.04 -4.85
C ASP A 149 -10.80 -17.78 -5.88
#